data_40efdb702285f7ba899bb17aaa7447ae
#
_entry.id   40efdb702285f7ba899bb17aaa7447ae
#
_cell.length_a   1.000
_cell.length_b   1.000
_cell.length_c   1.000
_cell.angle_alpha   90.00
_cell.angle_beta   90.00
_cell.angle_gamma   90.00
#
_symmetry.space_group_name_H-M   'P 1'
#
loop_
_entity.id
_entity.type
_entity.pdbx_description
1 polymer ?
#
loop_
_entity_poly.entity_id
_entity_poly.type
_entity_poly.pdbx_seq_one_letter_code
_entity_poly.pdbx_strand_id
1 'polypeptide(L)'
;RDFCLSRGLGDVYKRQITSYAAAMNVLLAYYHMEDDWQDERKVTSLLAKSMMEGKVKKIIEAYPRQSRVIRDSLKELSECEKENCQDIDRAAWCFGRLMAELLLYKEDIWEKTLRKMGFYLGKFIYIMDAYEDLSEDKKKNRYNPLKQISEKEDYEERMVQILRMMIAESTARFEQLPCLVDVDILRNILYDGVWNRYNHCLLYTSPSPRDR
;
A
#
# COMPACT_ATOMS: atom_id res chain seq x y z
N ARG A 1 -16.62 -18.54 -34.91
CA ARG A 1 -15.31 -19.14 -34.52
C ARG A 1 -14.44 -18.16 -33.68
N ASP A 2 -14.52 -16.86 -33.93
CA ASP A 2 -13.68 -15.86 -33.27
C ASP A 2 -14.02 -15.61 -31.78
N PHE A 3 -15.29 -15.84 -31.39
CA PHE A 3 -15.76 -15.63 -30.03
C PHE A 3 -15.17 -16.62 -28.99
N CYS A 4 -14.88 -17.86 -29.42
CA CYS A 4 -14.21 -18.85 -28.54
C CYS A 4 -12.73 -18.55 -28.32
N LEU A 5 -12.04 -18.01 -29.33
CA LEU A 5 -10.63 -17.59 -29.22
C LEU A 5 -10.46 -16.39 -28.31
N SER A 6 -11.38 -15.41 -28.39
CA SER A 6 -11.31 -14.23 -27.50
C SER A 6 -11.57 -14.56 -26.02
N ARG A 7 -12.45 -15.52 -25.71
CA ARG A 7 -12.65 -16.04 -24.34
C ARG A 7 -11.41 -16.76 -23.83
N GLY A 8 -10.76 -17.62 -24.64
CA GLY A 8 -9.54 -18.32 -24.25
C GLY A 8 -8.37 -17.37 -23.96
N LEU A 9 -8.19 -16.31 -24.76
CA LEU A 9 -7.18 -15.28 -24.53
C LEU A 9 -7.45 -14.50 -23.23
N GLY A 10 -8.70 -14.13 -22.97
CA GLY A 10 -9.12 -13.45 -21.74
C GLY A 10 -8.82 -14.27 -20.49
N ASP A 11 -9.07 -15.59 -20.54
CA ASP A 11 -8.81 -16.49 -19.42
C ASP A 11 -7.31 -16.73 -19.17
N VAL A 12 -6.50 -16.75 -20.22
CA VAL A 12 -5.03 -16.82 -20.11
C VAL A 12 -4.50 -15.55 -19.47
N TYR A 13 -4.96 -14.38 -19.91
CA TYR A 13 -4.54 -13.09 -19.36
C TYR A 13 -4.96 -12.94 -17.90
N LYS A 14 -6.18 -13.28 -17.55
CA LYS A 14 -6.65 -13.31 -16.15
C LYS A 14 -5.77 -14.19 -15.26
N ARG A 15 -5.41 -15.39 -15.73
CA ARG A 15 -4.49 -16.28 -14.99
C ARG A 15 -3.11 -15.66 -14.81
N GLN A 16 -2.57 -14.99 -15.80
CA GLN A 16 -1.28 -14.31 -15.69
C GLN A 16 -1.31 -13.21 -14.63
N ILE A 17 -2.34 -12.37 -14.64
CA ILE A 17 -2.49 -11.29 -13.63
C ILE A 17 -2.71 -11.86 -12.22
N THR A 18 -3.53 -12.91 -12.08
CA THR A 18 -3.73 -13.58 -10.78
C THR A 18 -2.41 -14.20 -10.26
N SER A 19 -1.64 -14.84 -11.15
CA SER A 19 -0.34 -15.40 -10.79
C SER A 19 0.66 -14.30 -10.40
N TYR A 20 0.64 -13.18 -11.10
CA TYR A 20 1.44 -12.00 -10.76
C TYR A 20 1.07 -11.46 -9.37
N ALA A 21 -0.22 -11.24 -9.11
CA ALA A 21 -0.70 -10.75 -7.81
C ALA A 21 -0.32 -11.70 -6.67
N ALA A 22 -0.46 -13.01 -6.88
CA ALA A 22 -0.03 -14.02 -5.92
C ALA A 22 1.48 -13.98 -5.67
N ALA A 23 2.29 -13.81 -6.72
CA ALA A 23 3.74 -13.68 -6.60
C ALA A 23 4.13 -12.43 -5.80
N MET A 24 3.49 -11.28 -6.05
CA MET A 24 3.73 -10.03 -5.33
C MET A 24 3.35 -10.17 -3.83
N ASN A 25 2.22 -10.82 -3.52
CA ASN A 25 1.84 -11.08 -2.13
C ASN A 25 2.85 -11.96 -1.40
N VAL A 26 3.36 -13.01 -2.06
CA VAL A 26 4.42 -13.88 -1.48
C VAL A 26 5.69 -13.07 -1.23
N LEU A 27 6.06 -12.19 -2.15
CA LEU A 27 7.26 -11.36 -2.05
C LEU A 27 7.15 -10.35 -0.90
N LEU A 28 5.99 -9.67 -0.78
CA LEU A 28 5.73 -8.74 0.32
C LEU A 28 5.77 -9.45 1.67
N ALA A 29 5.11 -10.61 1.79
CA ALA A 29 5.13 -11.40 3.02
C ALA A 29 6.54 -11.86 3.40
N TYR A 30 7.36 -12.24 2.41
CA TYR A 30 8.75 -12.63 2.64
C TYR A 30 9.59 -11.47 3.19
N TYR A 31 9.51 -10.28 2.60
CA TYR A 31 10.27 -9.13 3.07
C TYR A 31 9.76 -8.61 4.41
N HIS A 32 8.46 -8.70 4.68
CA HIS A 32 7.91 -8.39 6.00
C HIS A 32 8.47 -9.32 7.10
N MET A 33 8.50 -10.64 6.82
CA MET A 33 9.12 -11.59 7.76
C MET A 33 10.63 -11.38 7.92
N GLU A 34 11.31 -10.87 6.89
CA GLU A 34 12.73 -10.52 6.97
C GLU A 34 12.98 -9.35 7.92
N ASP A 35 12.11 -8.34 7.87
CA ASP A 35 12.14 -7.17 8.74
C ASP A 35 11.84 -7.56 10.20
N ASP A 36 10.77 -8.30 10.44
CA ASP A 36 10.43 -8.87 11.75
C ASP A 36 11.58 -9.69 12.38
N TRP A 37 12.32 -10.43 11.55
CA TRP A 37 13.48 -11.19 12.01
C TRP A 37 14.64 -10.26 12.41
N GLN A 38 14.89 -9.22 11.66
CA GLN A 38 15.96 -8.27 11.95
C GLN A 38 15.69 -7.49 13.24
N ASP A 39 14.44 -7.12 13.47
CA ASP A 39 14.04 -6.27 14.59
C ASP A 39 13.75 -7.06 15.87
N GLU A 40 13.00 -8.16 15.79
CA GLU A 40 12.51 -8.90 16.97
C GLU A 40 13.17 -10.27 17.16
N ARG A 41 14.00 -10.75 16.22
CA ARG A 41 14.66 -12.07 16.20
C ARG A 41 13.69 -13.24 16.46
N LYS A 42 12.45 -13.13 15.96
CA LYS A 42 11.46 -14.20 16.09
C LYS A 42 11.89 -15.46 15.31
N VAL A 43 12.20 -16.53 16.01
CA VAL A 43 12.63 -17.82 15.40
C VAL A 43 11.59 -18.36 14.42
N THR A 44 10.30 -18.10 14.68
CA THR A 44 9.20 -18.48 13.78
C THR A 44 9.29 -17.80 12.41
N SER A 45 9.71 -16.54 12.36
CA SER A 45 9.90 -15.80 11.11
C SER A 45 11.07 -16.36 10.29
N LEU A 46 12.14 -16.81 10.96
CA LEU A 46 13.29 -17.47 10.30
C LEU A 46 12.90 -18.80 9.63
N LEU A 47 12.13 -19.64 10.33
CA LEU A 47 11.67 -20.91 9.77
C LEU A 47 10.73 -20.69 8.58
N ALA A 48 9.77 -19.78 8.69
CA ALA A 48 8.86 -19.44 7.62
C ALA A 48 9.61 -18.87 6.40
N LYS A 49 10.58 -17.98 6.62
CA LYS A 49 11.46 -17.44 5.59
C LYS A 49 12.20 -18.54 4.84
N SER A 50 12.85 -19.49 5.56
CA SER A 50 13.59 -20.59 4.95
C SER A 50 12.69 -21.48 4.08
N MET A 51 11.45 -21.73 4.51
CA MET A 51 10.50 -22.52 3.71
C MET A 51 10.07 -21.79 2.41
N MET A 52 10.13 -20.46 2.38
CA MET A 52 9.73 -19.66 1.23
C MET A 52 10.88 -19.36 0.27
N GLU A 53 12.15 -19.45 0.69
CA GLU A 53 13.32 -19.04 -0.10
C GLU A 53 13.33 -19.59 -1.52
N GLY A 54 13.07 -20.88 -1.69
CA GLY A 54 13.05 -21.53 -3.00
C GLY A 54 11.98 -20.99 -3.95
N LYS A 55 10.82 -20.60 -3.41
CA LYS A 55 9.73 -19.97 -4.19
C LYS A 55 10.05 -18.50 -4.49
N VAL A 56 10.55 -17.80 -3.49
CA VAL A 56 10.90 -16.37 -3.61
C VAL A 56 12.02 -16.17 -4.64
N LYS A 57 13.03 -17.04 -4.67
CA LYS A 57 14.07 -17.00 -5.70
C LYS A 57 13.49 -17.05 -7.12
N LYS A 58 12.55 -17.95 -7.37
CA LYS A 58 11.86 -18.04 -8.67
C LYS A 58 11.04 -16.79 -8.99
N ILE A 59 10.41 -16.18 -7.98
CA ILE A 59 9.66 -14.93 -8.15
C ILE A 59 10.60 -13.78 -8.48
N ILE A 60 11.74 -13.66 -7.81
CA ILE A 60 12.76 -12.65 -8.08
C ILE A 60 13.31 -12.78 -9.51
N GLU A 61 13.55 -14.01 -9.95
CA GLU A 61 14.01 -14.28 -11.34
C GLU A 61 12.94 -13.91 -12.38
N ALA A 62 11.65 -14.17 -12.07
CA ALA A 62 10.53 -13.86 -12.97
C ALA A 62 10.16 -12.36 -12.99
N TYR A 63 10.32 -11.66 -11.86
CA TYR A 63 9.92 -10.27 -11.66
C TYR A 63 11.03 -9.43 -11.02
N PRO A 64 12.22 -9.32 -11.69
CA PRO A 64 13.41 -8.70 -11.09
C PRO A 64 13.24 -7.20 -10.80
N ARG A 65 12.47 -6.50 -11.64
CA ARG A 65 12.19 -5.07 -11.48
C ARG A 65 11.36 -4.81 -10.23
N GLN A 66 10.21 -5.49 -10.10
CA GLN A 66 9.31 -5.37 -8.95
C GLN A 66 10.00 -5.78 -7.66
N SER A 67 10.69 -6.90 -7.67
CA SER A 67 11.42 -7.43 -6.51
C SER A 67 12.46 -6.43 -5.98
N ARG A 68 13.18 -5.77 -6.87
CA ARG A 68 14.16 -4.75 -6.49
C ARG A 68 13.49 -3.54 -5.86
N VAL A 69 12.48 -2.97 -6.52
CA VAL A 69 11.81 -1.75 -6.04
C VAL A 69 11.10 -2.00 -4.71
N ILE A 70 10.42 -3.16 -4.55
CA ILE A 70 9.77 -3.52 -3.29
C ILE A 70 10.81 -3.59 -2.17
N ARG A 71 11.88 -4.36 -2.36
CA ARG A 71 12.95 -4.51 -1.36
C ARG A 71 13.55 -3.16 -0.97
N ASP A 72 13.94 -2.35 -1.98
CA ASP A 72 14.62 -1.09 -1.75
C ASP A 72 13.68 -0.07 -1.07
N SER A 73 12.38 -0.07 -1.42
CA SER A 73 11.38 0.79 -0.77
C SER A 73 11.11 0.40 0.69
N LEU A 74 11.01 -0.89 0.99
CA LEU A 74 10.83 -1.37 2.36
C LEU A 74 12.07 -1.08 3.22
N LYS A 75 13.26 -1.24 2.65
CA LYS A 75 14.52 -0.89 3.33
C LYS A 75 14.58 0.59 3.67
N GLU A 76 14.26 1.48 2.72
CA GLU A 76 14.24 2.93 2.97
C GLU A 76 13.18 3.31 4.01
N LEU A 77 12.04 2.62 4.02
CA LEU A 77 10.99 2.82 5.03
C LEU A 77 11.49 2.43 6.43
N SER A 78 12.11 1.25 6.57
CA SER A 78 12.73 0.79 7.82
C SER A 78 13.84 1.76 8.32
N GLU A 79 14.62 2.34 7.40
CA GLU A 79 15.59 3.38 7.74
C GLU A 79 14.92 4.64 8.30
N CYS A 80 13.79 5.09 7.67
CA CYS A 80 12.99 6.21 8.20
C CYS A 80 12.47 5.94 9.62
N GLU A 81 12.03 4.71 9.89
CA GLU A 81 11.55 4.29 11.21
C GLU A 81 12.67 4.31 12.25
N LYS A 82 13.83 3.73 11.92
CA LYS A 82 15.01 3.70 12.79
C LYS A 82 15.57 5.09 13.09
N GLU A 83 15.51 6.00 12.13
CA GLU A 83 15.88 7.41 12.28
C GLU A 83 14.81 8.24 13.03
N ASN A 84 13.65 7.66 13.32
CA ASN A 84 12.46 8.35 13.84
C ASN A 84 12.09 9.58 13.00
N CYS A 85 12.09 9.42 11.68
CA CYS A 85 11.85 10.49 10.72
C CYS A 85 10.41 11.04 10.86
N GLN A 86 10.29 12.33 11.11
CA GLN A 86 9.00 13.02 11.25
C GLN A 86 8.52 13.66 9.94
N ASP A 87 9.23 13.44 8.85
CA ASP A 87 8.80 13.85 7.51
C ASP A 87 7.82 12.82 6.95
N ILE A 88 6.53 13.16 7.02
CA ILE A 88 5.43 12.32 6.53
C ILE A 88 5.60 12.03 5.04
N ASP A 89 6.05 13.03 4.27
CA ASP A 89 6.18 12.87 2.82
C ASP A 89 7.27 11.87 2.46
N ARG A 90 8.40 11.88 3.15
CA ARG A 90 9.52 10.94 2.94
C ARG A 90 9.07 9.50 3.19
N ALA A 91 8.43 9.22 4.32
CA ALA A 91 7.96 7.88 4.66
C ALA A 91 6.84 7.40 3.70
N ALA A 92 5.84 8.24 3.45
CA ALA A 92 4.76 7.93 2.51
C ALA A 92 5.26 7.77 1.07
N TRP A 93 6.33 8.47 0.68
CA TRP A 93 6.94 8.34 -0.65
C TRP A 93 7.53 6.95 -0.88
N CYS A 94 8.17 6.35 0.12
CA CYS A 94 8.71 4.99 0.03
C CYS A 94 7.59 3.98 -0.28
N PHE A 95 6.48 4.05 0.46
CA PHE A 95 5.34 3.16 0.23
C PHE A 95 4.59 3.47 -1.08
N GLY A 96 4.50 4.74 -1.45
CA GLY A 96 3.98 5.17 -2.74
C GLY A 96 4.77 4.58 -3.91
N ARG A 97 6.10 4.59 -3.84
CA ARG A 97 6.99 4.01 -4.86
C ARG A 97 6.80 2.49 -4.97
N LEU A 98 6.65 1.81 -3.84
CA LEU A 98 6.35 0.39 -3.79
C LEU A 98 5.03 0.08 -4.50
N MET A 99 3.96 0.80 -4.16
CA MET A 99 2.63 0.59 -4.75
C MET A 99 2.58 0.96 -6.24
N ALA A 100 3.32 1.97 -6.68
CA ALA A 100 3.47 2.30 -8.08
C ALA A 100 4.03 1.12 -8.90
N GLU A 101 4.97 0.39 -8.32
CA GLU A 101 5.55 -0.78 -8.98
C GLU A 101 4.65 -2.01 -8.92
N LEU A 102 3.93 -2.22 -7.81
CA LEU A 102 2.98 -3.31 -7.66
C LEU A 102 1.83 -3.26 -8.68
N LEU A 103 1.33 -2.07 -8.98
CA LEU A 103 0.25 -1.92 -9.96
C LEU A 103 0.73 -2.07 -11.41
N LEU A 104 2.04 -2.06 -11.65
CA LEU A 104 2.58 -2.16 -13.01
C LEU A 104 3.07 -3.58 -13.32
N TYR A 105 2.18 -4.41 -13.87
CA TYR A 105 2.54 -5.75 -14.35
C TYR A 105 3.47 -5.69 -15.57
N LYS A 106 3.15 -4.85 -16.56
CA LYS A 106 3.90 -4.67 -17.82
C LYS A 106 4.08 -3.19 -18.13
N GLU A 107 5.22 -2.86 -18.74
CA GLU A 107 5.49 -1.55 -19.29
C GLU A 107 4.78 -1.43 -20.65
N ASP A 108 3.73 -0.64 -20.70
CA ASP A 108 2.95 -0.35 -21.88
C ASP A 108 2.54 1.14 -21.92
N ILE A 109 1.60 1.51 -22.77
CA ILE A 109 1.11 2.88 -22.92
C ILE A 109 0.49 3.44 -21.62
N TRP A 110 0.04 2.56 -20.71
CA TRP A 110 -0.59 2.91 -19.45
C TRP A 110 0.39 3.01 -18.27
N GLU A 111 1.67 2.69 -18.49
CA GLU A 111 2.69 2.68 -17.45
C GLU A 111 2.67 3.95 -16.60
N LYS A 112 2.73 5.12 -17.23
CA LYS A 112 2.79 6.41 -16.50
C LYS A 112 1.54 6.65 -15.66
N THR A 113 0.38 6.27 -16.18
CA THR A 113 -0.91 6.43 -15.49
C THR A 113 -1.00 5.47 -14.31
N LEU A 114 -0.66 4.18 -14.51
CA LEU A 114 -0.67 3.17 -13.47
C LEU A 114 0.34 3.48 -12.35
N ARG A 115 1.56 3.90 -12.69
CA ARG A 115 2.56 4.30 -11.70
C ARG A 115 2.08 5.47 -10.84
N LYS A 116 1.51 6.51 -11.46
CA LYS A 116 0.99 7.66 -10.70
C LYS A 116 -0.21 7.27 -9.84
N MET A 117 -1.14 6.47 -10.37
CA MET A 117 -2.27 5.94 -9.62
C MET A 117 -1.78 5.17 -8.38
N GLY A 118 -0.88 4.20 -8.57
CA GLY A 118 -0.32 3.39 -7.50
C GLY A 118 0.45 4.21 -6.48
N PHE A 119 1.23 5.18 -6.95
CA PHE A 119 2.01 6.05 -6.07
C PHE A 119 1.12 6.83 -5.08
N TYR A 120 0.09 7.50 -5.57
CA TYR A 120 -0.79 8.27 -4.71
C TYR A 120 -1.69 7.38 -3.85
N LEU A 121 -2.13 6.23 -4.37
CA LEU A 121 -2.86 5.24 -3.58
C LEU A 121 -1.99 4.70 -2.44
N GLY A 122 -0.72 4.40 -2.71
CA GLY A 122 0.23 3.95 -1.70
C GLY A 122 0.47 5.00 -0.62
N LYS A 123 0.68 6.26 -1.00
CA LYS A 123 0.79 7.35 -0.03
C LYS A 123 -0.47 7.48 0.83
N PHE A 124 -1.65 7.39 0.22
CA PHE A 124 -2.92 7.40 0.93
C PHE A 124 -2.99 6.27 1.96
N ILE A 125 -2.69 5.04 1.55
CA ILE A 125 -2.75 3.86 2.43
C ILE A 125 -1.80 4.02 3.62
N TYR A 126 -0.55 4.41 3.37
CA TYR A 126 0.45 4.57 4.41
C TYR A 126 0.04 5.64 5.44
N ILE A 127 -0.42 6.80 4.97
CA ILE A 127 -0.83 7.89 5.85
C ILE A 127 -2.09 7.53 6.64
N MET A 128 -3.05 6.81 6.01
CA MET A 128 -4.25 6.33 6.67
C MET A 128 -3.92 5.33 7.79
N ASP A 129 -3.03 4.39 7.53
CA ASP A 129 -2.57 3.39 8.50
C ASP A 129 -1.87 4.07 9.69
N ALA A 130 -0.95 5.00 9.41
CA ALA A 130 -0.31 5.80 10.45
C ALA A 130 -1.32 6.63 11.27
N TYR A 131 -2.40 7.11 10.66
CA TYR A 131 -3.47 7.83 11.34
C TYR A 131 -4.28 6.92 12.27
N GLU A 132 -4.65 5.71 11.81
CA GLU A 132 -5.36 4.71 12.63
C GLU A 132 -4.54 4.30 13.85
N ASP A 133 -3.25 4.01 13.63
CA ASP A 133 -2.37 3.45 14.64
C ASP A 133 -1.80 4.49 15.61
N LEU A 134 -1.98 5.78 15.34
CA LEU A 134 -1.35 6.87 16.10
C LEU A 134 -1.57 6.78 17.61
N SER A 135 -2.79 6.48 18.05
CA SER A 135 -3.15 6.39 19.47
C SER A 135 -2.42 5.22 20.17
N GLU A 136 -2.34 4.08 19.48
CA GLU A 136 -1.68 2.89 20.00
C GLU A 136 -0.15 3.07 19.98
N ASP A 137 0.40 3.63 18.91
CA ASP A 137 1.83 3.89 18.76
C ASP A 137 2.35 4.91 19.77
N LYS A 138 1.56 5.93 20.10
CA LYS A 138 1.88 6.84 21.22
C LYS A 138 1.94 6.10 22.55
N LYS A 139 0.98 5.22 22.84
CA LYS A 139 0.93 4.45 24.10
C LYS A 139 2.10 3.46 24.21
N LYS A 140 2.47 2.81 23.09
CA LYS A 140 3.52 1.80 23.02
C LYS A 140 4.91 2.40 22.72
N ASN A 141 5.00 3.71 22.56
CA ASN A 141 6.19 4.43 22.14
C ASN A 141 6.84 3.87 20.86
N ARG A 142 6.02 3.44 19.90
CA ARG A 142 6.45 2.99 18.57
C ARG A 142 6.63 4.18 17.65
N TYR A 143 7.38 4.00 16.57
CA TYR A 143 7.46 5.00 15.51
C TYR A 143 6.09 5.28 14.91
N ASN A 144 5.81 6.55 14.63
CA ASN A 144 4.71 7.00 13.81
C ASN A 144 5.02 8.42 13.31
N PRO A 145 5.02 8.67 11.98
CA PRO A 145 5.43 9.97 11.42
C PRO A 145 4.44 11.10 11.72
N LEU A 146 3.26 10.78 12.23
CA LEU A 146 2.24 11.77 12.56
C LEU A 146 2.34 12.31 14.00
N LYS A 147 3.23 11.76 14.84
CA LYS A 147 3.30 12.15 16.26
C LYS A 147 3.44 13.64 16.47
N GLN A 148 4.39 14.30 15.81
CA GLN A 148 4.62 15.75 15.98
C GLN A 148 3.46 16.60 15.43
N ILE A 149 2.95 16.26 14.25
CA ILE A 149 1.87 17.02 13.64
C ILE A 149 0.57 16.87 14.42
N SER A 150 0.36 15.73 15.10
CA SER A 150 -0.84 15.45 15.88
C SER A 150 -1.00 16.30 17.14
N GLU A 151 0.01 17.08 17.51
CA GLU A 151 -0.03 18.04 18.62
C GLU A 151 -0.56 19.42 18.19
N LYS A 152 -0.74 19.64 16.90
CA LYS A 152 -1.23 20.90 16.36
C LYS A 152 -2.75 20.99 16.40
N GLU A 153 -3.29 22.17 16.66
CA GLU A 153 -4.73 22.40 16.74
C GLU A 153 -5.46 22.09 15.41
N ASP A 154 -4.79 22.31 14.28
CA ASP A 154 -5.31 22.08 12.94
C ASP A 154 -5.04 20.65 12.39
N TYR A 155 -4.64 19.71 13.25
CA TYR A 155 -4.24 18.35 12.85
C TYR A 155 -5.30 17.64 12.02
N GLU A 156 -6.53 17.56 12.52
CA GLU A 156 -7.61 16.83 11.85
C GLU A 156 -7.94 17.42 10.47
N GLU A 157 -7.99 18.75 10.38
CA GLU A 157 -8.24 19.43 9.11
C GLU A 157 -7.13 19.14 8.10
N ARG A 158 -5.87 19.21 8.53
CA ARG A 158 -4.70 18.88 7.69
C ARG A 158 -4.73 17.43 7.23
N MET A 159 -5.04 16.49 8.11
CA MET A 159 -5.11 15.07 7.74
C MET A 159 -6.17 14.82 6.67
N VAL A 160 -7.37 15.39 6.83
CA VAL A 160 -8.42 15.31 5.81
C VAL A 160 -7.96 15.87 4.48
N GLN A 161 -7.29 17.02 4.48
CA GLN A 161 -6.80 17.67 3.26
C GLN A 161 -5.73 16.81 2.56
N ILE A 162 -4.77 16.27 3.31
CA ILE A 162 -3.70 15.41 2.78
C ILE A 162 -4.31 14.14 2.18
N LEU A 163 -5.17 13.45 2.91
CA LEU A 163 -5.80 12.22 2.46
C LEU A 163 -6.68 12.45 1.22
N ARG A 164 -7.45 13.53 1.20
CA ARG A 164 -8.26 13.92 0.03
C ARG A 164 -7.40 14.19 -1.20
N MET A 165 -6.30 14.89 -1.04
CA MET A 165 -5.39 15.19 -2.13
C MET A 165 -4.79 13.90 -2.71
N MET A 166 -4.33 12.97 -1.86
CA MET A 166 -3.75 11.70 -2.32
C MET A 166 -4.76 10.84 -3.07
N ILE A 167 -5.96 10.66 -2.51
CA ILE A 167 -6.96 9.82 -3.18
C ILE A 167 -7.52 10.49 -4.44
N ALA A 168 -7.66 11.81 -4.47
CA ALA A 168 -8.11 12.53 -5.65
C ALA A 168 -7.12 12.39 -6.82
N GLU A 169 -5.82 12.47 -6.56
CA GLU A 169 -4.79 12.23 -7.57
C GLU A 169 -4.82 10.78 -8.08
N SER A 170 -5.03 9.80 -7.19
CA SER A 170 -5.14 8.40 -7.59
C SER A 170 -6.39 8.16 -8.44
N THR A 171 -7.57 8.66 -8.02
CA THR A 171 -8.82 8.49 -8.76
C THR A 171 -8.81 9.21 -10.11
N ALA A 172 -8.20 10.41 -10.18
CA ALA A 172 -8.03 11.12 -11.44
C ALA A 172 -7.18 10.32 -12.46
N ARG A 173 -6.24 9.48 -12.00
CA ARG A 173 -5.48 8.59 -12.87
C ARG A 173 -6.27 7.32 -13.20
N PHE A 174 -7.03 6.79 -12.24
CA PHE A 174 -7.92 5.66 -12.48
C PHE A 174 -8.93 5.95 -13.59
N GLU A 175 -9.57 7.12 -13.59
CA GLU A 175 -10.55 7.50 -14.62
C GLU A 175 -9.95 7.68 -16.03
N GLN A 176 -8.63 7.73 -16.15
CA GLN A 176 -7.94 7.75 -17.45
C GLN A 176 -7.73 6.33 -18.01
N LEU A 177 -7.92 5.29 -17.21
CA LEU A 177 -7.70 3.90 -17.62
C LEU A 177 -8.95 3.36 -18.33
N PRO A 178 -8.80 2.52 -19.37
CA PRO A 178 -9.92 1.94 -20.12
C PRO A 178 -10.54 0.75 -19.37
N CYS A 179 -10.94 0.96 -18.12
CA CYS A 179 -11.61 -0.06 -17.32
C CYS A 179 -13.07 -0.19 -17.75
N LEU A 180 -13.45 -1.35 -18.29
CA LEU A 180 -14.81 -1.63 -18.77
C LEU A 180 -15.58 -2.63 -17.88
N VAL A 181 -14.84 -3.46 -17.15
CA VAL A 181 -15.41 -4.51 -16.30
C VAL A 181 -15.23 -4.11 -14.84
N ASP A 182 -16.30 -4.29 -14.05
CA ASP A 182 -16.33 -4.00 -12.61
C ASP A 182 -15.92 -2.56 -12.24
N VAL A 183 -16.00 -1.62 -13.19
CA VAL A 183 -15.59 -0.23 -13.00
C VAL A 183 -16.37 0.45 -11.87
N ASP A 184 -17.66 0.15 -11.73
CA ASP A 184 -18.49 0.74 -10.67
C ASP A 184 -18.09 0.23 -9.29
N ILE A 185 -17.64 -1.03 -9.18
CA ILE A 185 -17.09 -1.58 -7.93
C ILE A 185 -15.78 -0.87 -7.58
N LEU A 186 -14.89 -0.70 -8.55
CA LEU A 186 -13.62 0.00 -8.35
C LEU A 186 -13.83 1.46 -7.98
N ARG A 187 -14.80 2.14 -8.61
CA ARG A 187 -15.20 3.50 -8.24
C ARG A 187 -15.72 3.57 -6.82
N ASN A 188 -16.63 2.66 -6.44
CA ASN A 188 -17.15 2.62 -5.08
C ASN A 188 -16.04 2.43 -4.05
N ILE A 189 -15.05 1.58 -4.31
CA ILE A 189 -13.88 1.42 -3.45
C ILE A 189 -13.08 2.73 -3.34
N LEU A 190 -12.75 3.37 -4.46
CA LEU A 190 -11.88 4.53 -4.50
C LEU A 190 -12.54 5.83 -4.01
N TYR A 191 -13.87 5.98 -4.19
CA TYR A 191 -14.57 7.20 -3.80
C TYR A 191 -15.17 7.14 -2.39
N ASP A 192 -15.67 5.96 -1.99
CA ASP A 192 -16.36 5.79 -0.70
C ASP A 192 -15.66 4.79 0.23
N GLY A 193 -15.27 3.63 -0.30
CA GLY A 193 -14.74 2.52 0.49
C GLY A 193 -13.48 2.88 1.28
N VAL A 194 -12.58 3.66 0.68
CA VAL A 194 -11.34 4.11 1.32
C VAL A 194 -11.58 5.01 2.54
N TRP A 195 -12.73 5.69 2.62
CA TRP A 195 -13.08 6.59 3.72
C TRP A 195 -13.70 5.87 4.92
N ASN A 196 -14.12 4.62 4.76
CA ASN A 196 -14.73 3.86 5.85
C ASN A 196 -13.79 3.74 7.06
N ARG A 197 -12.50 3.54 6.83
CA ARG A 197 -11.49 3.49 7.90
C ARG A 197 -11.37 4.84 8.62
N TYR A 198 -11.25 5.92 7.87
CA TYR A 198 -11.19 7.27 8.45
C TYR A 198 -12.43 7.60 9.28
N ASN A 199 -13.63 7.34 8.76
CA ASN A 199 -14.89 7.59 9.46
C ASN A 199 -15.01 6.75 10.74
N HIS A 200 -14.50 5.51 10.71
CA HIS A 200 -14.46 4.64 11.87
C HIS A 200 -13.56 5.22 12.97
N CYS A 201 -12.36 5.69 12.62
CA CYS A 201 -11.45 6.33 13.58
C CYS A 201 -12.08 7.56 14.24
N LEU A 202 -12.75 8.42 13.47
CA LEU A 202 -13.43 9.60 14.01
C LEU A 202 -14.52 9.25 15.03
N LEU A 203 -15.25 8.15 14.83
CA LEU A 203 -16.31 7.71 15.76
C LEU A 203 -15.73 7.26 17.11
N TYR A 204 -14.51 6.71 17.12
CA TYR A 204 -13.87 6.24 18.36
C TYR A 204 -13.06 7.34 19.08
N THR A 205 -12.62 8.37 18.35
CA THR A 205 -11.87 9.49 18.94
C THR A 205 -12.77 10.62 19.44
N SER A 206 -14.03 10.68 19.00
CA SER A 206 -15.00 11.67 19.49
C SER A 206 -15.47 11.28 20.89
N PRO A 207 -15.44 12.19 21.89
CA PRO A 207 -15.98 11.91 23.23
C PRO A 207 -17.46 11.56 23.12
N SER A 208 -17.84 10.47 23.80
CA SER A 208 -19.23 10.00 23.81
C SER A 208 -20.16 11.12 24.29
N PRO A 209 -21.36 11.30 23.68
CA PRO A 209 -22.36 12.25 24.18
C PRO A 209 -22.83 11.99 25.62
N ARG A 210 -22.42 10.86 26.23
CA ARG A 210 -22.74 10.48 27.62
C ARG A 210 -21.72 10.99 28.64
N ASP A 211 -20.62 11.59 28.20
CA ASP A 211 -19.59 12.11 29.11
C ASP A 211 -19.69 13.65 29.31
N ARG A 212 -20.86 14.21 29.05
CA ARG A 212 -21.21 15.61 29.36
C ARG A 212 -22.29 15.70 30.47
#